data_c423408c1f8240477f3649d5975e5a84
#
_entry.id   c423408c1f8240477f3649d5975e5a84
#
_cell.length_a   1.000
_cell.length_b   1.000
_cell.length_c   1.000
_cell.angle_alpha   90.00
_cell.angle_beta   90.00
_cell.angle_gamma   90.00
#
_symmetry.space_group_name_H-M   'P 1'
#
loop_
_entity.id
_entity.type
_entity.pdbx_description
1 polymer ?
#
loop_
_entity_poly.entity_id
_entity_poly.type
_entity_poly.pdbx_seq_one_letter_code
_entity_poly.pdbx_strand_id
1 'polypeptide(L)'
;MDDGLIGWTQASVAGVPLRRFVARVGEVEVGAVEYDGANRLWTWSSPLVEDVWGHAQSEGGAKRAFEAWLREWLENFRPFFDAR
;
A
#
# COMPACT_ATOMS: atom_id res chain seq x y z
N MET A 1 -1.72 -1.12 -17.36
CA MET A 1 -1.46 -0.52 -17.11
C MET A 1 -1.49 0.21 -16.35
N ASP A 2 -1.34 0.88 -15.84
CA ASP A 2 -1.23 1.53 -15.28
C ASP A 2 -0.94 1.79 -14.52
N ASP A 3 -0.58 1.59 -14.30
CA ASP A 3 -0.15 1.77 -13.43
C ASP A 3 0.50 2.93 -12.92
N GLY A 4 0.77 3.94 -13.25
CA GLY A 4 1.20 5.19 -12.68
C GLY A 4 0.29 5.74 -11.60
N LEU A 5 -0.78 5.03 -11.29
CA LEU A 5 -1.70 5.48 -10.27
C LEU A 5 -1.07 5.45 -8.88
N ILE A 6 -0.38 4.36 -8.55
CA ILE A 6 0.19 4.18 -7.22
C ILE A 6 1.70 4.40 -7.30
N GLY A 7 2.19 5.37 -6.55
CA GLY A 7 3.62 5.61 -6.44
C GLY A 7 4.15 5.07 -5.12
N TRP A 8 5.27 4.35 -5.18
CA TRP A 8 5.92 3.80 -3.99
C TRP A 8 7.18 4.58 -3.68
N THR A 9 7.36 4.95 -2.42
CA THR A 9 8.55 5.68 -1.98
C THR A 9 9.11 4.99 -0.74
N GLN A 10 10.41 4.70 -0.75
CA GLN A 10 11.04 4.11 0.41
C GLN A 10 11.21 5.15 1.51
N ALA A 11 10.83 4.78 2.72
CA ALA A 11 10.98 5.65 3.88
C ALA A 11 12.44 5.67 4.32
N SER A 12 12.84 6.76 4.98
CA SER A 12 14.19 6.87 5.52
C SER A 12 14.15 7.74 6.74
N VAL A 13 15.17 7.56 7.59
CA VAL A 13 15.36 8.39 8.79
C VAL A 13 16.80 8.87 8.76
N ALA A 14 16.97 10.19 8.77
CA ALA A 14 18.30 10.81 8.76
C ALA A 14 19.16 10.28 7.61
N GLY A 15 18.55 10.10 6.44
CA GLY A 15 19.24 9.62 5.25
C GLY A 15 19.45 8.12 5.19
N VAL A 16 19.02 7.37 6.22
CA VAL A 16 19.19 5.92 6.26
C VAL A 16 17.89 5.28 5.78
N PRO A 17 17.91 4.51 4.68
CA PRO A 17 16.69 3.88 4.19
C PRO A 17 16.18 2.82 5.15
N LEU A 18 14.86 2.76 5.29
CA LEU A 18 14.21 1.77 6.13
C LEU A 18 13.56 0.70 5.25
N ARG A 19 13.30 -0.46 5.85
CA ARG A 19 12.54 -1.50 5.16
C ARG A 19 11.06 -1.18 5.27
N ARG A 20 10.70 -0.04 4.72
CA ARG A 20 9.32 0.46 4.73
C ARG A 20 9.11 1.28 3.47
N PHE A 21 8.01 1.00 2.78
CA PHE A 21 7.64 1.72 1.57
C PHE A 21 6.25 2.26 1.73
N VAL A 22 6.05 3.50 1.31
CA VAL A 22 4.77 4.19 1.43
C VAL A 22 4.16 4.33 0.06
N ALA A 23 2.88 4.01 -0.06
CA ALA A 23 2.13 4.11 -1.30
C ALA A 23 1.33 5.40 -1.31
N ARG A 24 1.37 6.12 -2.42
CA ARG A 24 0.60 7.34 -2.59
C ARG A 24 -0.12 7.33 -3.92
N VAL A 25 -1.29 7.96 -3.90
CA VAL A 25 -2.02 8.29 -5.11
C VAL A 25 -2.06 9.81 -5.13
N GLY A 26 -1.33 10.41 -6.06
CA GLY A 26 -1.10 11.84 -6.00
C GLY A 26 -0.37 12.18 -4.70
N GLU A 27 -0.95 13.04 -3.89
CA GLU A 27 -0.34 13.43 -2.62
C GLU A 27 -0.96 12.71 -1.43
N VAL A 28 -1.85 11.76 -1.67
CA VAL A 28 -2.55 11.07 -0.60
C VAL A 28 -1.87 9.76 -0.29
N GLU A 29 -1.47 9.58 0.97
CA GLU A 29 -0.92 8.30 1.40
C GLU A 29 -2.05 7.31 1.54
N VAL A 30 -1.95 6.20 0.79
CA VAL A 30 -3.02 5.21 0.78
C VAL A 30 -2.61 3.89 1.42
N GLY A 31 -1.33 3.68 1.67
CA GLY A 31 -0.90 2.45 2.31
C GLY A 31 0.58 2.42 2.56
N ALA A 32 1.02 1.33 3.17
CA ALA A 32 2.44 1.11 3.42
C ALA A 32 2.73 -0.37 3.50
N VAL A 33 3.97 -0.74 3.18
CA VAL A 33 4.47 -2.09 3.44
C VAL A 33 5.72 -1.94 4.28
N GLU A 34 5.89 -2.85 5.23
CA GLU A 34 6.98 -2.76 6.18
C GLU A 34 7.47 -4.15 6.56
N TYR A 35 8.78 -4.30 6.70
CA TYR A 35 9.35 -5.57 7.11
C TYR A 35 9.18 -5.78 8.61
N ASP A 36 8.65 -6.94 8.98
CA ASP A 36 8.51 -7.36 10.37
C ASP A 36 9.62 -8.36 10.67
N GLY A 37 10.69 -7.87 11.31
CA GLY A 37 11.85 -8.70 11.55
C GLY A 37 11.60 -9.83 12.53
N ALA A 38 10.64 -9.66 13.46
CA ALA A 38 10.34 -10.69 14.43
C ALA A 38 9.73 -11.92 13.78
N ASN A 39 8.87 -11.72 12.77
CA ASN A 39 8.18 -12.80 12.10
C ASN A 39 8.74 -13.10 10.73
N ARG A 40 9.71 -12.30 10.26
CA ARG A 40 10.34 -12.46 8.95
C ARG A 40 9.33 -12.42 7.83
N LEU A 41 8.38 -11.48 7.96
CA LEU A 41 7.33 -11.28 6.97
C LEU A 41 7.25 -9.80 6.64
N TRP A 42 6.66 -9.51 5.48
CA TRP A 42 6.32 -8.15 5.12
C TRP A 42 4.85 -7.93 5.45
N THR A 43 4.54 -6.81 6.07
CA THR A 43 3.18 -6.44 6.44
C THR A 43 2.73 -5.28 5.58
N TRP A 44 1.51 -5.36 5.05
CA TRP A 44 0.91 -4.24 4.35
C TRP A 44 -0.28 -3.75 5.14
N SER A 45 -0.55 -2.46 5.04
CA SER A 45 -1.67 -1.85 5.76
C SER A 45 -2.13 -0.60 5.03
N SER A 46 -3.30 -0.10 5.40
CA SER A 46 -3.85 1.12 4.81
C SER A 46 -4.44 2.00 5.90
N PRO A 47 -4.15 3.30 5.88
CA PRO A 47 -4.80 4.23 6.80
C PRO A 47 -6.21 4.60 6.38
N LEU A 48 -6.64 4.16 5.18
CA LEU A 48 -7.96 4.51 4.67
C LEU A 48 -9.07 3.77 5.38
N VAL A 49 -8.78 2.57 5.88
CA VAL A 49 -9.77 1.72 6.54
C VAL A 49 -9.13 1.13 7.77
N GLU A 50 -9.84 1.21 8.91
CA GLU A 50 -9.37 0.62 10.15
C GLU A 50 -9.22 -0.89 10.03
N ASP A 51 -8.17 -1.42 10.66
CA ASP A 51 -7.96 -2.87 10.77
C ASP A 51 -7.75 -3.58 9.44
N VAL A 52 -7.30 -2.86 8.41
CA VAL A 52 -6.95 -3.49 7.15
C VAL A 52 -5.44 -3.69 7.08
N TRP A 53 -5.03 -4.95 7.07
CA TRP A 53 -3.62 -5.30 6.98
C TRP A 53 -3.49 -6.76 6.58
N GLY A 54 -2.30 -7.13 6.15
CA GLY A 54 -2.00 -8.50 5.80
C GLY A 54 -0.51 -8.74 5.75
N HIS A 55 -0.13 -9.99 5.53
CA HIS A 55 1.27 -10.40 5.47
C HIS A 55 1.60 -10.96 4.11
N ALA A 56 2.89 -10.88 3.76
CA ALA A 56 3.41 -11.54 2.57
C ALA A 56 4.87 -11.90 2.85
N GLN A 57 5.40 -12.82 2.08
CA GLN A 57 6.76 -13.30 2.32
C GLN A 57 7.82 -12.43 1.66
N SER A 58 7.42 -11.49 0.82
CA SER A 58 8.36 -10.62 0.15
C SER A 58 7.80 -9.22 0.04
N GLU A 59 8.70 -8.27 -0.17
CA GLU A 59 8.31 -6.88 -0.39
C GLU A 59 7.36 -6.78 -1.58
N GLY A 60 7.72 -7.40 -2.70
CA GLY A 60 6.87 -7.37 -3.89
C GLY A 60 5.52 -8.00 -3.66
N GLY A 61 5.49 -9.10 -2.91
CA GLY A 61 4.23 -9.76 -2.58
C GLY A 61 3.34 -8.87 -1.74
N ALA A 62 3.92 -8.17 -0.77
CA ALA A 62 3.14 -7.27 0.08
C ALA A 62 2.58 -6.10 -0.73
N LYS A 63 3.40 -5.54 -1.63
CA LYS A 63 2.94 -4.44 -2.48
C LYS A 63 1.79 -4.90 -3.38
N ARG A 64 1.93 -6.08 -3.99
CA ARG A 64 0.87 -6.60 -4.86
C ARG A 64 -0.41 -6.87 -4.09
N ALA A 65 -0.28 -7.41 -2.87
CA ALA A 65 -1.46 -7.69 -2.04
C ALA A 65 -2.17 -6.40 -1.66
N PHE A 66 -1.41 -5.38 -1.28
CA PHE A 66 -1.99 -4.08 -0.98
C PHE A 66 -2.68 -3.49 -2.19
N GLU A 67 -2.03 -3.53 -3.36
CA GLU A 67 -2.61 -2.95 -4.57
C GLU A 67 -3.90 -3.65 -4.98
N ALA A 68 -3.93 -4.98 -4.82
CA ALA A 68 -5.14 -5.73 -5.13
C ALA A 68 -6.27 -5.33 -4.19
N TRP A 69 -5.96 -5.19 -2.90
CA TRP A 69 -6.96 -4.74 -1.94
C TRP A 69 -7.46 -3.34 -2.28
N LEU A 70 -6.54 -2.44 -2.61
CA LEU A 70 -6.94 -1.05 -2.90
C LEU A 70 -7.85 -0.97 -4.11
N ARG A 71 -7.52 -1.71 -5.17
CA ARG A 71 -8.35 -1.71 -6.37
C ARG A 71 -9.75 -2.24 -6.08
N GLU A 72 -9.84 -3.31 -5.30
CA GLU A 72 -11.13 -3.86 -4.93
C GLU A 72 -11.93 -2.89 -4.06
N TRP A 73 -11.24 -2.25 -3.12
CA TRP A 73 -11.90 -1.28 -2.25
C TRP A 73 -12.44 -0.10 -3.05
N LEU A 74 -11.68 0.37 -4.04
CA LEU A 74 -12.09 1.49 -4.87
C LEU A 74 -13.30 1.16 -5.73
N GLU A 75 -13.52 -0.11 -6.03
CA GLU A 75 -14.71 -0.50 -6.80
C GLU A 75 -16.00 -0.12 -6.08
N ASN A 76 -15.95 -0.01 -4.76
CA ASN A 76 -17.14 0.41 -4.01
C ASN A 76 -17.58 1.82 -4.38
N PHE A 77 -16.70 2.60 -4.94
CA PHE A 77 -17.00 3.97 -5.32
C PHE A 77 -17.32 4.14 -6.79
N ARG A 78 -17.33 3.04 -7.55
CA ARG A 78 -17.61 3.12 -8.98
C ARG A 78 -18.93 3.78 -9.29
N PRO A 79 -20.03 3.47 -8.57
CA PRO A 79 -21.30 4.16 -8.86
C PRO A 79 -21.22 5.67 -8.69
N PHE A 80 -20.42 6.14 -7.74
CA PHE A 80 -20.25 7.57 -7.53
C PHE A 80 -19.59 8.21 -8.77
N PHE A 81 -18.54 7.59 -9.28
CA PHE A 81 -17.85 8.13 -10.44
C PHE A 81 -18.66 7.99 -11.72
N ASP A 82 -19.38 6.89 -11.87
CA ASP A 82 -20.14 6.63 -13.08
C ASP A 82 -21.38 7.50 -13.16
N ALA A 83 -21.84 8.03 -12.04
CA ALA A 83 -23.02 8.87 -12.00
C ALA A 83 -22.76 10.28 -12.50
N ARG A 84 -21.52 10.62 -12.80
CA ARG A 84 -21.14 12.00 -13.19
C ARG A 84 -21.20 12.18 -14.71
#